data_07d5d4af4fd9aa25f046f127e089d0a3
#
_entry.id   07d5d4af4fd9aa25f046f127e089d0a3
#
_cell.length_a   1.000
_cell.length_b   1.000
_cell.length_c   1.000
_cell.angle_alpha   90.00
_cell.angle_beta   90.00
_cell.angle_gamma   90.00
#
_symmetry.space_group_name_H-M   'P 1'
#
loop_
_entity.id
_entity.type
_entity.pdbx_description
1 polymer ?
#
loop_
_entity_poly.entity_id
_entity_poly.type
_entity_poly.pdbx_seq_one_letter_code
_entity_poly.pdbx_strand_id
1 'polypeptide(L)'
;MRRLLPALLAVLSITWGTGAATAEPDVEYVALGDSAAAGPLIPQQDPVDPGCLRSTRNWPSVLAELIGARLTDVTCSGAVTENLTSAQATVKGTHEPQAQALSPSTDLVTLTIGGNDVGFVEAALGCVNLLPEPAGTSCRDRLTANGRDELAERVDAYAAEFAAALDLIAARAPSARVVVVGYGTYIRPGGCYPDQPVWGRDADYLQGAVHRLNEVFAREAAAHGAQFVDIAPPSVGRDACAPARSRWFEGVVATGPAAPLHPNADGMAAIGAIVAGRL
;
A
#
# COMPACT_ATOMS: atom_id res chain seq x y z
N MET A 1 -40.33 4.70 83.69
CA MET A 1 -39.84 5.48 82.53
C MET A 1 -38.94 4.60 81.67
N ARG A 2 -39.50 4.01 80.60
CA ARG A 2 -38.74 3.16 79.63
C ARG A 2 -38.41 4.00 78.42
N ARG A 3 -37.13 4.21 78.16
CA ARG A 3 -36.63 4.91 76.98
C ARG A 3 -36.49 3.91 75.83
N LEU A 4 -37.22 4.13 74.78
CA LEU A 4 -37.09 3.40 73.48
C LEU A 4 -35.98 4.07 72.63
N LEU A 5 -34.96 3.30 72.27
CA LEU A 5 -33.98 3.71 71.24
C LEU A 5 -34.51 3.36 69.84
N PRO A 6 -34.42 4.23 68.86
CA PRO A 6 -34.72 3.86 67.50
C PRO A 6 -33.50 3.17 66.84
N ALA A 7 -33.74 2.02 66.22
CA ALA A 7 -32.74 1.34 65.37
C ALA A 7 -32.66 2.03 63.99
N LEU A 8 -31.51 2.56 63.63
CA LEU A 8 -31.23 3.01 62.27
C LEU A 8 -30.90 1.79 61.35
N LEU A 9 -31.76 1.54 60.37
CA LEU A 9 -31.46 0.63 59.28
C LEU A 9 -30.64 1.39 58.23
N ALA A 10 -29.36 1.00 58.05
CA ALA A 10 -28.53 1.46 56.96
C ALA A 10 -28.86 0.64 55.68
N VAL A 11 -29.46 1.28 54.68
CA VAL A 11 -29.67 0.69 53.35
C VAL A 11 -28.39 0.83 52.53
N LEU A 12 -27.72 -0.30 52.29
CA LEU A 12 -26.55 -0.39 51.46
C LEU A 12 -26.98 -0.43 49.98
N SER A 13 -26.88 0.70 49.28
CA SER A 13 -27.17 0.80 47.86
C SER A 13 -25.98 0.23 47.06
N ILE A 14 -26.09 -0.96 46.49
CA ILE A 14 -25.13 -1.54 45.55
C ILE A 14 -25.41 -0.93 44.17
N THR A 15 -24.56 0.03 43.76
CA THR A 15 -24.57 0.55 42.39
C THR A 15 -23.82 -0.44 41.49
N TRP A 16 -24.56 -1.17 40.67
CA TRP A 16 -23.95 -1.96 39.59
C TRP A 16 -23.47 -1.01 38.51
N GLY A 17 -22.15 -0.84 38.41
CA GLY A 17 -21.54 -0.15 37.31
C GLY A 17 -21.75 -0.96 36.03
N THR A 18 -22.60 -0.46 35.14
CA THR A 18 -22.66 -0.98 33.76
C THR A 18 -21.39 -0.53 33.05
N GLY A 19 -20.36 -1.39 33.03
CA GLY A 19 -19.24 -1.21 32.13
C GLY A 19 -19.79 -1.20 30.70
N ALA A 20 -19.65 -0.10 29.99
CA ALA A 20 -19.88 -0.07 28.56
C ALA A 20 -18.91 -1.07 27.92
N ALA A 21 -19.42 -2.22 27.45
CA ALA A 21 -18.67 -3.09 26.57
C ALA A 21 -18.39 -2.26 25.30
N THR A 22 -17.12 -1.96 25.04
CA THR A 22 -16.71 -1.44 23.73
C THR A 22 -17.08 -2.54 22.72
N ALA A 23 -18.03 -2.25 21.83
CA ALA A 23 -18.32 -3.15 20.72
C ALA A 23 -17.02 -3.42 19.97
N GLU A 24 -16.70 -4.71 19.76
CA GLU A 24 -15.60 -5.06 18.87
C GLU A 24 -15.88 -4.49 17.47
N PRO A 25 -14.83 -4.14 16.69
CA PRO A 25 -15.02 -3.70 15.31
C PRO A 25 -15.78 -4.77 14.52
N ASP A 26 -16.86 -4.37 13.86
CA ASP A 26 -17.69 -5.31 13.09
C ASP A 26 -17.04 -5.70 11.75
N VAL A 27 -16.00 -4.99 11.27
CA VAL A 27 -15.35 -5.21 9.97
C VAL A 27 -14.01 -5.90 10.15
N GLU A 28 -13.89 -7.15 9.67
CA GLU A 28 -12.62 -7.88 9.56
C GLU A 28 -11.91 -7.48 8.28
N TYR A 29 -10.81 -6.73 8.40
CA TYR A 29 -10.06 -6.19 7.29
C TYR A 29 -8.69 -6.87 7.15
N VAL A 30 -8.38 -7.41 5.96
CA VAL A 30 -7.08 -7.97 5.61
C VAL A 30 -6.41 -7.11 4.54
N ALA A 31 -5.20 -6.62 4.84
CA ALA A 31 -4.38 -5.88 3.88
C ALA A 31 -3.28 -6.77 3.31
N LEU A 32 -3.29 -6.95 1.99
CA LEU A 32 -2.31 -7.67 1.20
C LEU A 32 -1.50 -6.68 0.36
N GLY A 33 -0.24 -6.97 0.07
CA GLY A 33 0.50 -6.15 -0.84
C GLY A 33 2.01 -6.11 -0.62
N ASP A 34 2.62 -5.22 -1.40
CA ASP A 34 4.06 -4.97 -1.41
C ASP A 34 4.47 -3.74 -0.57
N SER A 35 5.64 -3.20 -0.86
CA SER A 35 6.19 -2.05 -0.15
C SER A 35 5.38 -0.76 -0.30
N ALA A 36 4.60 -0.59 -1.37
CA ALA A 36 3.73 0.58 -1.55
C ALA A 36 2.56 0.57 -0.56
N ALA A 37 2.19 -0.60 -0.02
CA ALA A 37 1.25 -0.74 1.08
C ALA A 37 1.95 -0.82 2.44
N ALA A 38 3.10 -1.50 2.54
CA ALA A 38 3.81 -1.71 3.80
C ALA A 38 4.42 -0.44 4.42
N GLY A 39 4.88 0.52 3.62
CA GLY A 39 5.47 1.77 4.12
C GLY A 39 6.88 1.62 4.69
N PRO A 40 7.84 1.10 3.89
CA PRO A 40 9.19 0.84 4.37
C PRO A 40 9.89 2.12 4.82
N LEU A 41 10.61 2.00 5.94
CA LEU A 41 11.39 3.05 6.60
C LEU A 41 10.56 4.22 7.18
N ILE A 42 9.24 4.20 7.07
CA ILE A 42 8.39 5.16 7.79
C ILE A 42 8.40 4.79 9.28
N PRO A 43 8.78 5.68 10.19
CA PRO A 43 8.61 5.44 11.62
C PRO A 43 7.11 5.33 11.98
N GLN A 44 6.72 4.44 12.74
CA GLN A 44 7.17 3.37 13.58
C GLN A 44 7.04 2.04 12.82
N GLN A 45 8.11 1.29 12.77
CA GLN A 45 8.10 -0.02 12.10
C GLN A 45 7.47 -1.08 13.00
N ASP A 46 6.74 -2.03 12.39
CA ASP A 46 6.14 -3.17 13.06
C ASP A 46 7.24 -4.07 13.65
N PRO A 47 7.27 -4.30 14.98
CA PRO A 47 8.26 -5.14 15.61
C PRO A 47 8.00 -6.64 15.44
N VAL A 48 6.77 -7.04 15.06
CA VAL A 48 6.38 -8.46 14.96
C VAL A 48 7.01 -9.10 13.73
N ASP A 49 7.04 -8.37 12.62
CA ASP A 49 7.63 -8.86 11.37
C ASP A 49 8.60 -7.82 10.77
N PRO A 50 9.79 -7.68 11.38
CA PRO A 50 10.75 -6.65 10.99
C PRO A 50 11.37 -6.89 9.61
N GLY A 51 11.21 -8.08 9.03
CA GLY A 51 11.69 -8.42 7.69
C GLY A 51 10.89 -7.75 6.59
N CYS A 52 9.62 -7.50 6.83
CA CYS A 52 8.72 -6.85 5.87
C CYS A 52 8.87 -5.33 5.81
N LEU A 53 9.62 -4.72 6.73
CA LEU A 53 9.76 -3.26 6.83
C LEU A 53 8.39 -2.55 6.81
N ARG A 54 7.40 -3.16 7.42
CA ARG A 54 6.04 -2.63 7.51
C ARG A 54 5.96 -1.56 8.60
N SER A 55 5.35 -0.43 8.27
CA SER A 55 5.07 0.62 9.23
C SER A 55 3.68 0.45 9.84
N THR A 56 3.55 0.69 11.13
CA THR A 56 2.23 0.80 11.80
C THR A 56 1.50 2.10 11.43
N ARG A 57 2.11 2.94 10.58
CA ARG A 57 1.55 4.17 10.02
C ARG A 57 1.41 4.11 8.50
N ASN A 58 1.34 2.93 7.95
CA ASN A 58 1.07 2.70 6.54
C ASN A 58 -0.40 2.99 6.21
N TRP A 59 -0.74 3.08 4.92
CA TRP A 59 -2.10 3.44 4.53
C TRP A 59 -3.16 2.40 4.93
N PRO A 60 -2.88 1.06 5.00
CA PRO A 60 -3.84 0.11 5.56
C PRO A 60 -4.19 0.39 7.02
N SER A 61 -3.21 0.75 7.85
CA SER A 61 -3.44 1.13 9.25
C SER A 61 -4.28 2.41 9.35
N VAL A 62 -3.99 3.41 8.50
CA VAL A 62 -4.80 4.65 8.43
C VAL A 62 -6.23 4.36 8.00
N LEU A 63 -6.42 3.50 6.99
CA LEU A 63 -7.75 3.09 6.53
C LEU A 63 -8.51 2.39 7.65
N ALA A 64 -7.88 1.42 8.33
CA ALA A 64 -8.51 0.67 9.42
C ALA A 64 -9.00 1.60 10.55
N GLU A 65 -8.18 2.59 10.93
CA GLU A 65 -8.57 3.59 11.92
C GLU A 65 -9.77 4.43 11.46
N LEU A 66 -9.76 4.89 10.21
CA LEU A 66 -10.82 5.74 9.65
C LEU A 66 -12.17 5.04 9.57
N ILE A 67 -12.19 3.73 9.30
CA ILE A 67 -13.43 2.96 9.16
C ILE A 67 -13.77 2.13 10.41
N GLY A 68 -12.93 2.16 11.45
CA GLY A 68 -13.14 1.38 12.68
C GLY A 68 -13.04 -0.13 12.46
N ALA A 69 -12.17 -0.59 11.55
CA ALA A 69 -12.00 -2.02 11.21
C ALA A 69 -10.92 -2.69 12.06
N ARG A 70 -11.05 -4.02 12.24
CA ARG A 70 -9.99 -4.87 12.79
C ARG A 70 -9.04 -5.28 11.66
N LEU A 71 -7.84 -4.70 11.66
CA LEU A 71 -6.85 -4.94 10.62
C LEU A 71 -5.97 -6.16 10.92
N THR A 72 -5.87 -7.05 9.94
CA THR A 72 -4.78 -8.00 9.79
C THR A 72 -3.92 -7.56 8.60
N ASP A 73 -2.80 -6.91 8.92
CA ASP A 73 -1.87 -6.40 7.90
C ASP A 73 -0.75 -7.39 7.65
N VAL A 74 -0.74 -7.99 6.47
CA VAL A 74 0.30 -8.93 6.02
C VAL A 74 1.08 -8.39 4.81
N THR A 75 1.01 -7.08 4.57
CA THR A 75 1.81 -6.43 3.53
C THR A 75 3.30 -6.58 3.84
N CYS A 76 4.12 -6.81 2.80
CA CYS A 76 5.54 -7.05 2.98
C CYS A 76 6.37 -6.41 1.88
N SER A 77 7.38 -5.63 2.26
CA SER A 77 8.25 -4.96 1.29
C SER A 77 8.99 -5.97 0.43
N GLY A 78 9.00 -5.73 -0.88
CA GLY A 78 9.59 -6.64 -1.87
C GLY A 78 8.70 -7.80 -2.28
N ALA A 79 7.46 -7.90 -1.77
CA ALA A 79 6.54 -8.96 -2.18
C ALA A 79 6.23 -8.89 -3.68
N VAL A 80 6.21 -10.04 -4.30
CA VAL A 80 5.67 -10.32 -5.64
C VAL A 80 4.37 -11.10 -5.50
N THR A 81 3.59 -11.19 -6.57
CA THR A 81 2.29 -11.87 -6.55
C THR A 81 2.39 -13.34 -6.10
N GLU A 82 3.48 -14.03 -6.41
CA GLU A 82 3.75 -15.38 -5.90
C GLU A 82 3.72 -15.46 -4.37
N ASN A 83 4.08 -14.38 -3.66
CA ASN A 83 4.09 -14.35 -2.19
C ASN A 83 2.68 -14.31 -1.56
N LEU A 84 1.63 -14.24 -2.36
CA LEU A 84 0.28 -14.53 -1.87
C LEU A 84 0.12 -16.02 -1.49
N THR A 85 0.81 -16.92 -2.20
CA THR A 85 0.71 -18.38 -1.99
C THR A 85 1.99 -19.03 -1.49
N SER A 86 3.14 -18.38 -1.65
CA SER A 86 4.46 -18.86 -1.25
C SER A 86 5.07 -17.96 -0.18
N ALA A 87 5.85 -18.53 0.71
CA ALA A 87 6.56 -17.78 1.74
C ALA A 87 7.60 -16.85 1.11
N GLN A 88 7.72 -15.64 1.63
CA GLN A 88 8.68 -14.65 1.20
C GLN A 88 9.94 -14.69 2.06
N ALA A 89 11.10 -14.93 1.46
CA ALA A 89 12.38 -14.74 2.15
C ALA A 89 12.67 -13.24 2.29
N THR A 90 12.99 -12.82 3.50
CA THR A 90 13.35 -11.43 3.83
C THR A 90 14.73 -11.37 4.46
N VAL A 91 15.28 -10.16 4.63
CA VAL A 91 16.59 -9.97 5.29
C VAL A 91 16.60 -10.35 6.77
N LYS A 92 15.42 -10.54 7.39
CA LYS A 92 15.26 -10.85 8.82
C LYS A 92 14.36 -12.07 9.07
N GLY A 93 14.34 -13.00 8.14
CA GLY A 93 13.56 -14.23 8.28
C GLY A 93 12.61 -14.45 7.11
N THR A 94 11.61 -15.28 7.33
CA THR A 94 10.62 -15.66 6.32
C THR A 94 9.27 -15.12 6.74
N HIS A 95 8.58 -14.47 5.82
CA HIS A 95 7.18 -14.06 5.96
C HIS A 95 6.29 -15.13 5.34
N GLU A 96 5.22 -15.50 6.06
CA GLU A 96 4.27 -16.51 5.58
C GLU A 96 3.48 -16.02 4.35
N PRO A 97 2.93 -16.95 3.54
CA PRO A 97 2.10 -16.58 2.40
C PRO A 97 0.94 -15.66 2.79
N GLN A 98 0.84 -14.49 2.16
CA GLN A 98 -0.11 -13.46 2.58
C GLN A 98 -1.58 -13.92 2.56
N ALA A 99 -1.96 -14.78 1.59
CA ALA A 99 -3.32 -15.29 1.50
C ALA A 99 -3.73 -16.23 2.64
N GLN A 100 -2.81 -16.65 3.53
CA GLN A 100 -3.17 -17.39 4.73
C GLN A 100 -3.96 -16.53 5.75
N ALA A 101 -3.84 -15.21 5.68
CA ALA A 101 -4.61 -14.29 6.50
C ALA A 101 -6.09 -14.19 6.11
N LEU A 102 -6.44 -14.63 4.90
CA LEU A 102 -7.81 -14.59 4.38
C LEU A 102 -8.66 -15.73 4.95
N SER A 103 -9.92 -15.44 5.23
CA SER A 103 -10.92 -16.41 5.70
C SER A 103 -12.30 -16.08 5.17
N PRO A 104 -13.28 -17.01 5.27
CA PRO A 104 -14.67 -16.73 4.91
C PRO A 104 -15.34 -15.63 5.75
N SER A 105 -14.76 -15.26 6.90
CA SER A 105 -15.23 -14.15 7.74
C SER A 105 -14.56 -12.81 7.44
N THR A 106 -13.66 -12.75 6.46
CA THR A 106 -13.06 -11.49 6.03
C THR A 106 -14.11 -10.65 5.31
N ASP A 107 -14.30 -9.40 5.74
CA ASP A 107 -15.29 -8.46 5.16
C ASP A 107 -14.66 -7.53 4.13
N LEU A 108 -13.41 -7.14 4.33
CA LEU A 108 -12.68 -6.23 3.46
C LEU A 108 -11.29 -6.79 3.15
N VAL A 109 -10.92 -6.79 1.89
CA VAL A 109 -9.54 -7.06 1.44
C VAL A 109 -9.05 -5.89 0.63
N THR A 110 -7.86 -5.39 0.93
CA THR A 110 -7.15 -4.45 0.04
C THR A 110 -5.92 -5.11 -0.54
N LEU A 111 -5.59 -4.76 -1.78
CA LEU A 111 -4.43 -5.29 -2.50
C LEU A 111 -3.70 -4.18 -3.25
N THR A 112 -2.39 -4.05 -3.00
CA THR A 112 -1.45 -3.28 -3.83
C THR A 112 -0.22 -4.15 -4.08
N ILE A 113 -0.10 -4.74 -5.26
CA ILE A 113 0.98 -5.66 -5.63
C ILE A 113 1.22 -5.61 -7.14
N GLY A 114 2.42 -5.98 -7.60
CA GLY A 114 2.75 -6.05 -9.02
C GLY A 114 3.93 -5.16 -9.42
N GLY A 115 4.23 -4.12 -8.65
CA GLY A 115 5.37 -3.24 -8.95
C GLY A 115 6.71 -3.99 -8.97
N ASN A 116 6.87 -4.98 -8.09
CA ASN A 116 8.06 -5.84 -8.06
C ASN A 116 8.03 -6.90 -9.17
N ASP A 117 6.86 -7.45 -9.50
CA ASP A 117 6.67 -8.44 -10.56
C ASP A 117 7.13 -7.90 -11.91
N VAL A 118 6.80 -6.64 -12.21
CA VAL A 118 7.20 -5.97 -13.46
C VAL A 118 8.57 -5.30 -13.37
N GLY A 119 9.21 -5.25 -12.19
CA GLY A 119 10.55 -4.73 -11.99
C GLY A 119 10.64 -3.19 -11.99
N PHE A 120 9.65 -2.47 -11.45
CA PHE A 120 9.64 -1.00 -11.45
C PHE A 120 10.81 -0.36 -10.70
N VAL A 121 11.17 -0.89 -9.53
CA VAL A 121 12.29 -0.36 -8.74
C VAL A 121 13.60 -0.52 -9.50
N GLU A 122 13.83 -1.70 -10.08
CA GLU A 122 15.01 -1.98 -10.91
C GLU A 122 15.08 -1.03 -12.13
N ALA A 123 13.95 -0.87 -12.83
CA ALA A 123 13.86 0.03 -13.97
C ALA A 123 14.17 1.49 -13.57
N ALA A 124 13.59 1.98 -12.47
CA ALA A 124 13.82 3.34 -11.99
C ALA A 124 15.28 3.58 -11.58
N LEU A 125 15.91 2.63 -10.87
CA LEU A 125 17.32 2.71 -10.53
C LEU A 125 18.21 2.65 -11.78
N GLY A 126 17.83 1.87 -12.79
CA GLY A 126 18.51 1.81 -14.09
C GLY A 126 18.34 3.09 -14.95
N CYS A 127 17.47 4.02 -14.53
CA CYS A 127 17.26 5.31 -15.18
C CYS A 127 18.07 6.45 -14.54
N VAL A 128 18.84 6.17 -13.48
CA VAL A 128 19.65 7.18 -12.80
C VAL A 128 20.78 7.67 -13.71
N ASN A 129 20.80 8.97 -13.95
CA ASN A 129 21.86 9.66 -14.70
C ASN A 129 22.43 10.80 -13.85
N LEU A 130 23.74 10.70 -13.53
CA LEU A 130 24.45 11.74 -12.77
C LEU A 130 24.95 12.88 -13.68
N LEU A 131 24.98 12.66 -14.97
CA LEU A 131 25.37 13.63 -15.98
C LEU A 131 24.13 14.18 -16.70
N PRO A 132 24.15 15.48 -17.11
CA PRO A 132 23.05 16.03 -17.88
C PRO A 132 22.96 15.38 -19.27
N GLU A 133 21.76 15.37 -19.82
CA GLU A 133 21.53 14.91 -21.19
C GLU A 133 22.32 15.79 -22.20
N PRO A 134 23.01 15.17 -23.17
CA PRO A 134 23.04 13.76 -23.56
C PRO A 134 24.25 12.99 -23.04
N ALA A 135 24.95 13.46 -22.00
CA ALA A 135 26.23 12.90 -21.57
C ALA A 135 26.12 11.57 -20.77
N GLY A 136 24.92 11.02 -20.64
CA GLY A 136 24.65 9.73 -19.99
C GLY A 136 23.98 8.74 -20.94
N THR A 137 23.20 7.79 -20.37
CA THR A 137 22.46 6.79 -21.13
C THR A 137 20.99 6.80 -20.72
N SER A 138 20.08 7.02 -21.66
CA SER A 138 18.64 6.94 -21.41
C SER A 138 18.22 5.48 -21.15
N CYS A 139 17.51 5.26 -20.06
CA CYS A 139 16.92 3.95 -19.80
C CYS A 139 15.75 3.66 -20.74
N ARG A 140 14.97 4.67 -21.11
CA ARG A 140 13.93 4.53 -22.14
C ARG A 140 14.53 3.99 -23.42
N ASP A 141 15.60 4.62 -23.94
CA ASP A 141 16.20 4.19 -25.20
C ASP A 141 16.74 2.76 -25.13
N ARG A 142 17.25 2.35 -23.96
CA ARG A 142 17.70 0.97 -23.71
C ARG A 142 16.52 0.00 -23.64
N LEU A 143 15.47 0.32 -22.89
CA LEU A 143 14.30 -0.54 -22.67
C LEU A 143 13.35 -0.59 -23.89
N THR A 144 13.47 0.40 -24.82
CA THR A 144 12.71 0.42 -26.08
C THR A 144 13.56 0.08 -27.30
N ALA A 145 14.74 -0.49 -27.10
CA ALA A 145 15.64 -0.86 -28.18
C ALA A 145 15.03 -1.96 -29.10
N ASN A 146 15.45 -1.96 -30.36
CA ASN A 146 15.03 -2.97 -31.36
C ASN A 146 13.51 -3.04 -31.60
N GLY A 147 12.79 -1.94 -31.40
CA GLY A 147 11.34 -1.87 -31.64
C GLY A 147 10.47 -2.61 -30.62
N ARG A 148 11.04 -3.00 -29.49
CA ARG A 148 10.34 -3.59 -28.34
C ARG A 148 10.27 -2.58 -27.20
N ASP A 149 9.23 -2.68 -26.39
CA ASP A 149 9.12 -1.96 -25.11
C ASP A 149 9.09 -3.00 -23.99
N GLU A 150 10.27 -3.28 -23.42
CA GLU A 150 10.44 -4.35 -22.44
C GLU A 150 9.57 -4.16 -21.21
N LEU A 151 9.40 -2.92 -20.73
CA LEU A 151 8.62 -2.65 -19.52
C LEU A 151 7.12 -2.76 -19.80
N ALA A 152 6.66 -2.29 -20.96
CA ALA A 152 5.27 -2.48 -21.39
C ALA A 152 4.94 -3.96 -21.59
N GLU A 153 5.86 -4.75 -22.20
CA GLU A 153 5.67 -6.19 -22.38
C GLU A 153 5.57 -6.91 -21.02
N ARG A 154 6.38 -6.54 -20.02
CA ARG A 154 6.30 -7.11 -18.66
C ARG A 154 4.95 -6.79 -18.00
N VAL A 155 4.50 -5.53 -18.11
CA VAL A 155 3.19 -5.12 -17.58
C VAL A 155 2.04 -5.86 -18.25
N ASP A 156 2.07 -6.04 -19.56
CA ASP A 156 1.01 -6.76 -20.29
C ASP A 156 0.99 -8.26 -19.93
N ALA A 157 2.16 -8.87 -19.80
CA ALA A 157 2.28 -10.27 -19.41
C ALA A 157 1.78 -10.53 -17.98
N TYR A 158 1.94 -9.55 -17.09
CA TYR A 158 1.53 -9.63 -15.69
C TYR A 158 0.00 -9.71 -15.50
N ALA A 159 -0.80 -9.28 -16.46
CA ALA A 159 -2.26 -9.25 -16.36
C ALA A 159 -2.87 -10.60 -15.94
N ALA A 160 -2.40 -11.71 -16.49
CA ALA A 160 -2.90 -13.04 -16.18
C ALA A 160 -2.57 -13.48 -14.74
N GLU A 161 -1.38 -13.10 -14.26
CA GLU A 161 -0.96 -13.40 -12.90
C GLU A 161 -1.78 -12.60 -11.88
N PHE A 162 -2.03 -11.31 -12.16
CA PHE A 162 -2.88 -10.47 -11.34
C PHE A 162 -4.34 -10.96 -11.31
N ALA A 163 -4.89 -11.40 -12.45
CA ALA A 163 -6.22 -12.03 -12.52
C ALA A 163 -6.32 -13.27 -11.60
N ALA A 164 -5.30 -14.15 -11.65
CA ALA A 164 -5.25 -15.33 -10.79
C ALA A 164 -5.15 -14.97 -9.30
N ALA A 165 -4.48 -13.87 -8.95
CA ALA A 165 -4.46 -13.35 -7.58
C ALA A 165 -5.84 -12.91 -7.10
N LEU A 166 -6.63 -12.24 -7.94
CA LEU A 166 -8.00 -11.86 -7.60
C LEU A 166 -8.92 -13.08 -7.43
N ASP A 167 -8.78 -14.09 -8.28
CA ASP A 167 -9.51 -15.36 -8.14
C ASP A 167 -9.16 -16.08 -6.83
N LEU A 168 -7.89 -16.09 -6.45
CA LEU A 168 -7.43 -16.64 -5.19
C LEU A 168 -8.08 -15.92 -3.99
N ILE A 169 -8.10 -14.59 -4.01
CA ILE A 169 -8.71 -13.79 -2.94
C ILE A 169 -10.21 -14.08 -2.85
N ALA A 170 -10.92 -14.10 -3.98
CA ALA A 170 -12.35 -14.42 -4.02
C ALA A 170 -12.65 -15.84 -3.49
N ALA A 171 -11.79 -16.81 -3.78
CA ALA A 171 -11.93 -18.17 -3.27
C ALA A 171 -11.70 -18.28 -1.75
N ARG A 172 -10.78 -17.50 -1.19
CA ARG A 172 -10.42 -17.52 0.24
C ARG A 172 -11.34 -16.66 1.11
N ALA A 173 -11.83 -15.55 0.57
CA ALA A 173 -12.70 -14.58 1.25
C ALA A 173 -13.93 -14.26 0.38
N PRO A 174 -14.84 -15.24 0.17
CA PRO A 174 -15.91 -15.12 -0.83
C PRO A 174 -16.96 -14.05 -0.52
N SER A 175 -17.03 -13.58 0.72
CA SER A 175 -17.95 -12.52 1.13
C SER A 175 -17.27 -11.13 1.22
N ALA A 176 -15.97 -11.09 1.03
CA ALA A 176 -15.21 -9.85 1.20
C ALA A 176 -15.44 -8.86 0.05
N ARG A 177 -15.53 -7.58 0.39
CA ARG A 177 -15.32 -6.50 -0.58
C ARG A 177 -13.84 -6.44 -0.90
N VAL A 178 -13.48 -6.66 -2.16
CA VAL A 178 -12.07 -6.59 -2.61
C VAL A 178 -11.80 -5.24 -3.25
N VAL A 179 -10.76 -4.55 -2.77
CA VAL A 179 -10.34 -3.23 -3.24
C VAL A 179 -8.89 -3.28 -3.70
N VAL A 180 -8.67 -3.11 -4.98
CA VAL A 180 -7.36 -2.93 -5.58
C VAL A 180 -6.99 -1.45 -5.51
N VAL A 181 -5.86 -1.12 -4.89
CA VAL A 181 -5.36 0.25 -4.81
C VAL A 181 -4.16 0.37 -5.76
N GLY A 182 -4.26 1.28 -6.73
CA GLY A 182 -3.23 1.50 -7.74
C GLY A 182 -1.98 2.18 -7.20
N TYR A 183 -1.00 2.38 -8.07
CA TYR A 183 0.18 3.19 -7.79
C TYR A 183 -0.06 4.65 -8.16
N GLY A 184 0.63 5.57 -7.48
CA GLY A 184 0.43 7.01 -7.64
C GLY A 184 1.22 7.65 -8.78
N THR A 185 1.17 8.97 -8.84
CA THR A 185 2.06 9.79 -9.67
C THR A 185 3.37 9.98 -8.92
N TYR A 186 4.38 9.18 -9.25
CA TYR A 186 5.70 9.20 -8.60
C TYR A 186 6.57 10.36 -9.07
N ILE A 187 6.46 10.70 -10.34
CA ILE A 187 7.22 11.79 -10.96
C ILE A 187 6.35 12.51 -12.00
N ARG A 188 6.41 13.85 -12.00
CA ARG A 188 5.69 14.69 -12.96
C ARG A 188 6.23 14.58 -14.38
N PRO A 189 5.45 14.95 -15.40
CA PRO A 189 5.94 15.07 -16.76
C PRO A 189 7.20 15.94 -16.84
N GLY A 190 8.20 15.45 -17.57
CA GLY A 190 9.50 16.10 -17.73
C GLY A 190 10.43 15.98 -16.53
N GLY A 191 10.01 15.30 -15.44
CA GLY A 191 10.83 15.11 -14.26
C GLY A 191 11.27 16.40 -13.56
N CYS A 192 12.39 16.34 -12.82
CA CYS A 192 13.01 17.50 -12.15
C CYS A 192 14.53 17.34 -12.02
N TYR A 193 15.18 16.92 -13.10
CA TYR A 193 16.64 16.85 -13.12
C TYR A 193 17.27 18.22 -12.81
N PRO A 194 18.32 18.33 -11.99
CA PRO A 194 19.08 17.25 -11.35
C PRO A 194 18.58 16.82 -9.96
N ASP A 195 17.55 17.45 -9.38
CA ASP A 195 17.08 17.15 -8.01
C ASP A 195 16.70 15.68 -7.86
N GLN A 196 16.01 15.15 -8.87
CA GLN A 196 15.90 13.72 -9.08
C GLN A 196 16.73 13.38 -10.32
N PRO A 197 17.78 12.54 -10.19
CA PRO A 197 18.76 12.32 -11.26
C PRO A 197 18.22 11.34 -12.31
N VAL A 198 17.05 11.64 -12.86
CA VAL A 198 16.38 10.91 -13.95
C VAL A 198 16.03 11.94 -15.02
N TRP A 199 16.44 11.69 -16.26
CA TRP A 199 16.16 12.62 -17.36
C TRP A 199 14.65 12.71 -17.65
N GLY A 200 14.18 13.85 -18.14
CA GLY A 200 12.76 14.11 -18.35
C GLY A 200 12.06 13.03 -19.17
N ARG A 201 12.65 12.59 -20.29
CA ARG A 201 12.09 11.53 -21.13
C ARG A 201 12.07 10.15 -20.47
N ASP A 202 13.04 9.88 -19.57
CA ASP A 202 13.09 8.64 -18.79
C ASP A 202 12.05 8.68 -17.66
N ALA A 203 11.83 9.84 -17.05
CA ALA A 203 10.77 10.07 -16.07
C ALA A 203 9.38 9.85 -16.68
N ASP A 204 9.13 10.42 -17.87
CA ASP A 204 7.89 10.24 -18.62
C ASP A 204 7.64 8.77 -18.96
N TYR A 205 8.69 8.06 -19.36
CA TYR A 205 8.62 6.63 -19.68
C TYR A 205 8.27 5.78 -18.45
N LEU A 206 8.94 6.00 -17.32
CA LEU A 206 8.68 5.28 -16.07
C LEU A 206 7.25 5.53 -15.56
N GLN A 207 6.82 6.80 -15.53
CA GLN A 207 5.45 7.11 -15.09
C GLN A 207 4.41 6.56 -16.06
N GLY A 208 4.69 6.55 -17.36
CA GLY A 208 3.83 5.91 -18.37
C GLY A 208 3.63 4.40 -18.10
N ALA A 209 4.68 3.71 -17.70
CA ALA A 209 4.59 2.30 -17.34
C ALA A 209 3.76 2.06 -16.05
N VAL A 210 3.85 2.98 -15.06
CA VAL A 210 2.99 2.95 -13.87
C VAL A 210 1.52 3.11 -14.25
N HIS A 211 1.20 4.05 -15.13
CA HIS A 211 -0.16 4.24 -15.61
C HIS A 211 -0.69 3.00 -16.34
N ARG A 212 0.15 2.38 -17.18
CA ARG A 212 -0.20 1.12 -17.87
C ARG A 212 -0.52 -0.01 -16.88
N LEU A 213 0.23 -0.14 -15.78
CA LEU A 213 -0.06 -1.12 -14.74
C LEU A 213 -1.38 -0.82 -14.04
N ASN A 214 -1.68 0.45 -13.75
CA ASN A 214 -2.97 0.86 -13.20
C ASN A 214 -4.14 0.54 -14.15
N GLU A 215 -3.94 0.64 -15.47
CA GLU A 215 -4.93 0.22 -16.47
C GLU A 215 -5.17 -1.30 -16.44
N VAL A 216 -4.12 -2.10 -16.24
CA VAL A 216 -4.24 -3.55 -16.01
C VAL A 216 -5.06 -3.80 -14.75
N PHE A 217 -4.75 -3.15 -13.65
CA PHE A 217 -5.50 -3.29 -12.39
C PHE A 217 -6.98 -2.92 -12.54
N ALA A 218 -7.27 -1.79 -13.18
CA ALA A 218 -8.66 -1.36 -13.39
C ALA A 218 -9.46 -2.37 -14.22
N ARG A 219 -8.86 -2.92 -15.27
CA ARG A 219 -9.50 -3.89 -16.15
C ARG A 219 -9.74 -5.21 -15.44
N GLU A 220 -8.72 -5.77 -14.79
CA GLU A 220 -8.83 -7.06 -14.12
C GLU A 220 -9.71 -6.97 -12.87
N ALA A 221 -9.62 -5.88 -12.08
CA ALA A 221 -10.52 -5.66 -10.96
C ALA A 221 -12.00 -5.67 -11.41
N ALA A 222 -12.32 -4.96 -12.49
CA ALA A 222 -13.68 -4.94 -13.04
C ALA A 222 -14.13 -6.33 -13.54
N ALA A 223 -13.25 -7.11 -14.15
CA ALA A 223 -13.54 -8.45 -14.64
C ALA A 223 -13.77 -9.47 -13.52
N HIS A 224 -13.13 -9.29 -12.37
CA HIS A 224 -13.17 -10.19 -11.21
C HIS A 224 -14.03 -9.67 -10.05
N GLY A 225 -14.89 -8.66 -10.28
CA GLY A 225 -15.81 -8.15 -9.26
C GLY A 225 -15.16 -7.37 -8.12
N ALA A 226 -13.89 -6.95 -8.28
CA ALA A 226 -13.19 -6.10 -7.35
C ALA A 226 -13.34 -4.62 -7.72
N GLN A 227 -13.20 -3.74 -6.73
CA GLN A 227 -13.17 -2.31 -6.94
C GLN A 227 -11.73 -1.84 -7.18
N PHE A 228 -11.51 -1.01 -8.19
CA PHE A 228 -10.24 -0.30 -8.38
C PHE A 228 -10.31 1.12 -7.81
N VAL A 229 -9.33 1.49 -7.00
CA VAL A 229 -9.12 2.85 -6.49
C VAL A 229 -7.86 3.42 -7.11
N ASP A 230 -8.04 4.35 -8.06
CA ASP A 230 -6.93 5.06 -8.70
C ASP A 230 -6.47 6.22 -7.82
N ILE A 231 -5.22 6.12 -7.35
CA ILE A 231 -4.56 7.16 -6.54
C ILE A 231 -3.63 8.06 -7.38
N ALA A 232 -3.46 7.79 -8.68
CA ALA A 232 -2.59 8.60 -9.53
C ALA A 232 -3.14 10.01 -9.76
N PRO A 233 -4.42 10.22 -10.14
CA PRO A 233 -4.95 11.57 -10.31
C PRO A 233 -4.90 12.45 -9.05
N PRO A 234 -5.32 11.98 -7.85
CA PRO A 234 -5.27 12.80 -6.65
C PRO A 234 -3.83 13.08 -6.17
N SER A 235 -2.84 12.33 -6.62
CA SER A 235 -1.43 12.53 -6.27
C SER A 235 -0.65 13.45 -7.24
N VAL A 236 -1.29 13.96 -8.28
CA VAL A 236 -0.66 14.94 -9.18
C VAL A 236 -0.20 16.18 -8.39
N GLY A 237 1.07 16.58 -8.61
CA GLY A 237 1.71 17.66 -7.86
C GLY A 237 2.18 17.29 -6.44
N ARG A 238 2.07 16.01 -6.07
CA ARG A 238 2.56 15.43 -4.82
C ARG A 238 3.73 14.46 -5.04
N ASP A 239 4.26 14.44 -6.23
CA ASP A 239 5.33 13.58 -6.74
C ASP A 239 6.71 13.91 -6.15
N ALA A 240 7.72 13.13 -6.53
CA ALA A 240 9.11 13.27 -6.07
C ALA A 240 9.72 14.66 -6.32
N CYS A 241 9.18 15.43 -7.27
CA CYS A 241 9.62 16.79 -7.57
C CYS A 241 8.87 17.87 -6.77
N ALA A 242 7.85 17.49 -6.01
CA ALA A 242 7.13 18.45 -5.17
C ALA A 242 8.00 18.91 -3.99
N PRO A 243 7.77 20.11 -3.44
CA PRO A 243 8.42 20.52 -2.19
C PRO A 243 8.22 19.50 -1.08
N ALA A 244 9.24 19.23 -0.26
CA ALA A 244 9.21 18.19 0.78
C ALA A 244 7.96 18.23 1.67
N ARG A 245 7.47 19.45 2.02
CA ARG A 245 6.26 19.64 2.85
C ARG A 245 4.92 19.26 2.18
N SER A 246 4.91 19.01 0.88
CA SER A 246 3.71 18.68 0.11
C SER A 246 3.82 17.38 -0.68
N ARG A 247 4.98 16.74 -0.61
CA ARG A 247 5.31 15.51 -1.31
C ARG A 247 4.64 14.32 -0.65
N TRP A 248 4.09 13.41 -1.44
CA TRP A 248 3.56 12.13 -1.00
C TRP A 248 4.47 10.95 -1.38
N PHE A 249 5.27 11.11 -2.43
CA PHE A 249 6.15 10.07 -2.94
C PHE A 249 7.59 10.55 -2.92
N GLU A 250 8.47 9.79 -2.27
CA GLU A 250 9.91 10.03 -2.36
C GLU A 250 10.43 9.57 -3.71
N GLY A 251 11.44 10.26 -4.22
CA GLY A 251 12.14 9.90 -5.45
C GLY A 251 13.31 8.95 -5.20
N VAL A 252 14.17 8.83 -6.20
CA VAL A 252 15.46 8.14 -6.06
C VAL A 252 16.30 8.80 -4.96
N VAL A 253 16.30 10.14 -4.91
CA VAL A 253 16.84 10.91 -3.80
C VAL A 253 15.72 11.20 -2.82
N ALA A 254 15.62 10.37 -1.79
CA ALA A 254 14.63 10.55 -0.72
C ALA A 254 15.05 11.71 0.19
N THR A 255 14.08 12.48 0.67
CA THR A 255 14.30 13.65 1.55
C THR A 255 13.57 13.50 2.89
N GLY A 256 12.78 12.45 3.07
CA GLY A 256 12.03 12.13 4.28
C GLY A 256 12.33 10.70 4.77
N PRO A 257 11.79 10.33 5.94
CA PRO A 257 11.97 9.00 6.52
C PRO A 257 11.01 7.99 5.84
N ALA A 258 11.27 7.69 4.58
CA ALA A 258 10.63 6.64 3.79
C ALA A 258 11.66 6.05 2.84
N ALA A 259 11.43 4.85 2.33
CA ALA A 259 12.30 4.27 1.31
C ALA A 259 12.24 5.10 0.01
N PRO A 260 13.36 5.21 -0.75
CA PRO A 260 13.32 5.79 -2.08
C PRO A 260 12.26 5.15 -2.97
N LEU A 261 11.62 5.93 -3.83
CA LEU A 261 10.58 5.48 -4.77
C LEU A 261 9.29 4.97 -4.08
N HIS A 262 9.01 5.35 -2.84
CA HIS A 262 7.85 4.91 -2.07
C HIS A 262 7.03 6.08 -1.52
N PRO A 263 5.76 5.84 -1.16
CA PRO A 263 4.99 6.83 -0.41
C PRO A 263 5.68 7.12 0.94
N ASN A 264 5.69 8.39 1.33
CA ASN A 264 6.09 8.81 2.67
C ASN A 264 4.88 8.83 3.63
N ALA A 265 5.07 9.26 4.87
CA ALA A 265 4.00 9.26 5.88
C ALA A 265 2.78 10.10 5.47
N ASP A 266 2.99 11.26 4.82
CA ASP A 266 1.90 12.10 4.31
C ASP A 266 1.18 11.42 3.14
N GLY A 267 1.92 10.74 2.26
CA GLY A 267 1.37 9.92 1.18
C GLY A 267 0.53 8.76 1.73
N MET A 268 1.03 8.04 2.72
CA MET A 268 0.28 6.95 3.37
C MET A 268 -1.01 7.46 3.99
N ALA A 269 -0.97 8.56 4.72
CA ALA A 269 -2.17 9.17 5.31
C ALA A 269 -3.20 9.58 4.23
N ALA A 270 -2.73 10.18 3.13
CA ALA A 270 -3.59 10.59 2.04
C ALA A 270 -4.21 9.38 1.30
N ILE A 271 -3.43 8.33 1.02
CA ILE A 271 -3.93 7.11 0.37
C ILE A 271 -5.00 6.45 1.24
N GLY A 272 -4.76 6.27 2.54
CA GLY A 272 -5.75 5.72 3.46
C GLY A 272 -7.06 6.50 3.46
N ALA A 273 -6.98 7.85 3.47
CA ALA A 273 -8.16 8.70 3.40
C ALA A 273 -8.89 8.62 2.04
N ILE A 274 -8.16 8.54 0.93
CA ILE A 274 -8.73 8.36 -0.41
C ILE A 274 -9.48 7.03 -0.49
N VAL A 275 -8.89 5.94 0.00
CA VAL A 275 -9.54 4.62 -0.01
C VAL A 275 -10.78 4.63 0.89
N ALA A 276 -10.70 5.18 2.11
CA ALA A 276 -11.85 5.32 3.00
C ALA A 276 -13.02 6.07 2.36
N GLY A 277 -12.74 7.14 1.60
CA GLY A 277 -13.76 7.90 0.88
C GLY A 277 -14.37 7.18 -0.33
N ARG A 278 -13.91 5.97 -0.66
CA ARG A 278 -14.40 5.14 -1.76
C ARG A 278 -15.12 3.86 -1.30
N LEU A 279 -15.02 3.52 -0.01
CA LEU A 279 -15.78 2.44 0.61
C LEU A 279 -17.21 2.85 0.93
#